data_dbd7d8f5a69ce982a96dcec66364fe97
#
_entry.id   dbd7d8f5a69ce982a96dcec66364fe97
#
_cell.length_a   1.000
_cell.length_b   1.000
_cell.length_c   1.000
_cell.angle_alpha   90.00
_cell.angle_beta   90.00
_cell.angle_gamma   90.00
#
_symmetry.space_group_name_H-M   'P 1'
#
loop_
_entity.id
_entity.type
_entity.pdbx_description
1 polymer ?
#
loop_
_entity_poly.entity_id
_entity_poly.type
_entity_poly.pdbx_seq_one_letter_code
_entity_poly.pdbx_strand_id
1 'polypeptide(L)'
;MVLKVIIESAALSNEQKIFACRIADEAGVDFIKTSTGLHPAGGATVEDIKLMKETAPNCKIKAAGGIRTAKQVLEMLAAGAERIGTSSSVKIINELRAGQK
;
A
#
# COMPACT_ATOMS: atom_id res chain seq x y z
N MET A 1 -6.95 0.92 -20.44
CA MET A 1 -7.43 1.66 -19.25
C MET A 1 -6.85 1.02 -18.01
N VAL A 2 -6.34 1.83 -17.06
CA VAL A 2 -5.85 1.35 -15.78
C VAL A 2 -6.94 1.53 -14.72
N LEU A 3 -7.33 0.44 -14.06
CA LEU A 3 -8.33 0.47 -13.00
C LEU A 3 -7.65 0.43 -11.63
N LYS A 4 -8.03 1.36 -10.77
CA LYS A 4 -7.50 1.48 -9.40
C LYS A 4 -8.66 1.44 -8.40
N VAL A 5 -8.48 0.70 -7.32
CA VAL A 5 -9.46 0.61 -6.23
C VAL A 5 -8.76 1.02 -4.93
N ILE A 6 -9.44 1.81 -4.12
CA ILE A 6 -8.96 2.21 -2.79
C ILE A 6 -9.83 1.52 -1.75
N ILE A 7 -9.24 0.75 -0.86
CA ILE A 7 -10.02 -0.02 0.12
C ILE A 7 -10.06 0.58 1.52
N GLU A 8 -9.24 1.60 1.83
CA GLU A 8 -9.11 2.17 3.18
C GLU A 8 -8.87 1.07 4.22
N SER A 9 -7.78 0.33 4.05
CA SER A 9 -7.50 -0.89 4.82
C SER A 9 -7.53 -0.69 6.34
N ALA A 10 -7.10 0.47 6.83
CA ALA A 10 -7.11 0.76 8.27
C ALA A 10 -8.53 0.83 8.86
N ALA A 11 -9.54 1.03 8.03
CA ALA A 11 -10.95 1.11 8.46
C ALA A 11 -11.66 -0.24 8.37
N LEU A 12 -11.00 -1.29 7.88
CA LEU A 12 -11.60 -2.60 7.62
C LEU A 12 -11.08 -3.66 8.59
N SER A 13 -11.93 -4.65 8.88
CA SER A 13 -11.49 -5.89 9.52
C SER A 13 -10.67 -6.72 8.53
N ASN A 14 -9.92 -7.71 9.03
CA ASN A 14 -9.17 -8.60 8.14
C ASN A 14 -10.08 -9.35 7.16
N GLU A 15 -11.25 -9.80 7.60
CA GLU A 15 -12.22 -10.45 6.73
C GLU A 15 -12.70 -9.53 5.61
N GLN A 16 -12.96 -8.26 5.94
CA GLN A 16 -13.38 -7.27 4.95
C GLN A 16 -12.26 -6.96 3.95
N LYS A 17 -11.01 -6.90 4.42
CA LYS A 17 -9.84 -6.71 3.54
C LYS A 17 -9.71 -7.86 2.55
N ILE A 18 -9.81 -9.09 3.04
CA ILE A 18 -9.73 -10.29 2.20
C ILE A 18 -10.83 -10.28 1.15
N PHE A 19 -12.05 -10.00 1.56
CA PHE A 19 -13.21 -9.97 0.66
C PHE A 19 -13.02 -8.92 -0.44
N ALA A 20 -12.64 -7.70 -0.06
CA ALA A 20 -12.42 -6.61 -1.00
C ALA A 20 -11.30 -6.92 -2.00
N CYS A 21 -10.20 -7.50 -1.53
CA CYS A 21 -9.07 -7.86 -2.38
C CYS A 21 -9.42 -9.00 -3.35
N ARG A 22 -10.18 -9.99 -2.91
CA ARG A 22 -10.62 -11.08 -3.78
C ARG A 22 -11.50 -10.56 -4.91
N ILE A 23 -12.44 -9.67 -4.58
CA ILE A 23 -13.32 -9.06 -5.58
C ILE A 23 -12.50 -8.27 -6.59
N ALA A 24 -11.54 -7.47 -6.13
CA ALA A 24 -10.69 -6.68 -7.00
C ALA A 24 -9.84 -7.57 -7.92
N ASP A 25 -9.30 -8.65 -7.40
CA ASP A 25 -8.49 -9.59 -8.17
C ASP A 25 -9.34 -10.29 -9.26
N GLU A 26 -10.51 -10.77 -8.89
CA GLU A 26 -11.45 -11.41 -9.82
C GLU A 26 -11.94 -10.44 -10.90
N ALA A 27 -12.13 -9.18 -10.55
CA ALA A 27 -12.56 -8.14 -11.49
C ALA A 27 -11.46 -7.67 -12.44
N GLY A 28 -10.21 -8.11 -12.22
CA GLY A 28 -9.08 -7.71 -13.07
C GLY A 28 -8.60 -6.28 -12.84
N VAL A 29 -8.75 -5.76 -11.63
CA VAL A 29 -8.27 -4.44 -11.26
C VAL A 29 -6.75 -4.42 -11.32
N ASP A 30 -6.16 -3.36 -11.86
CA ASP A 30 -4.71 -3.25 -12.00
C ASP A 30 -4.01 -2.91 -10.69
N PHE A 31 -4.59 -1.99 -9.91
CA PHE A 31 -4.01 -1.52 -8.65
C PHE A 31 -5.03 -1.53 -7.52
N ILE A 32 -4.56 -1.94 -6.34
CA ILE A 32 -5.31 -1.76 -5.09
C ILE A 32 -4.47 -0.84 -4.20
N LYS A 33 -5.06 0.29 -3.81
CA LYS A 33 -4.41 1.26 -2.92
C LYS A 33 -4.93 1.06 -1.50
N THR A 34 -4.02 1.08 -0.52
CA THR A 34 -4.40 0.87 0.88
C THR A 34 -5.33 1.96 1.42
N SER A 35 -5.05 3.21 1.09
CA SER A 35 -5.80 4.33 1.67
C SER A 35 -5.65 5.61 0.85
N THR A 36 -6.50 6.58 1.14
CA THR A 36 -6.39 7.94 0.58
C THR A 36 -5.29 8.77 1.26
N GLY A 37 -4.86 8.33 2.45
CA GLY A 37 -3.97 9.12 3.31
C GLY A 37 -4.72 10.13 4.17
N LEU A 38 -6.04 10.21 4.03
CA LEU A 38 -6.88 11.20 4.73
C LEU A 38 -7.76 10.60 5.82
N HIS A 39 -7.90 9.27 5.85
CA HIS A 39 -8.79 8.60 6.80
C HIS A 39 -8.21 8.64 8.21
N PRO A 40 -9.03 9.00 9.24
CA PRO A 40 -8.55 9.10 10.62
C PRO A 40 -8.10 7.76 11.22
N ALA A 41 -8.52 6.63 10.67
CA ALA A 41 -8.09 5.32 11.13
C ALA A 41 -6.63 4.98 10.77
N GLY A 42 -5.99 5.79 9.92
CA GLY A 42 -4.59 5.61 9.56
C GLY A 42 -4.38 5.24 8.10
N GLY A 43 -3.18 4.75 7.80
CA GLY A 43 -2.77 4.43 6.44
C GLY A 43 -2.19 3.02 6.30
N ALA A 44 -1.17 2.89 5.46
CA ALA A 44 -0.57 1.60 5.13
C ALA A 44 0.16 0.97 6.30
N THR A 45 0.02 -0.35 6.45
CA THR A 45 0.83 -1.16 7.37
C THR A 45 1.46 -2.31 6.59
N VAL A 46 2.57 -2.81 7.10
CA VAL A 46 3.26 -3.97 6.50
C VAL A 46 2.34 -5.19 6.46
N GLU A 47 1.61 -5.43 7.54
CA GLU A 47 0.68 -6.55 7.65
C GLU A 47 -0.42 -6.49 6.60
N ASP A 48 -0.97 -5.29 6.37
CA ASP A 48 -2.01 -5.09 5.36
C ASP A 48 -1.47 -5.33 3.95
N ILE A 49 -0.26 -4.84 3.65
CA ILE A 49 0.36 -5.06 2.35
C ILE A 49 0.55 -6.56 2.08
N LYS A 50 1.05 -7.30 3.06
CA LYS A 50 1.23 -8.76 2.93
C LYS A 50 -0.11 -9.45 2.68
N LEU A 51 -1.13 -9.10 3.44
CA LEU A 51 -2.47 -9.67 3.30
C LEU A 51 -3.05 -9.39 1.92
N MET A 52 -2.94 -8.15 1.46
CA MET A 52 -3.44 -7.73 0.16
C MET A 52 -2.74 -8.47 -0.98
N LYS A 53 -1.41 -8.61 -0.90
CA LYS A 53 -0.64 -9.30 -1.94
C LYS A 53 -0.95 -10.80 -1.99
N GLU A 54 -1.14 -11.44 -0.85
CA GLU A 54 -1.56 -12.84 -0.79
C GLU A 54 -2.95 -13.04 -1.36
N THR A 55 -3.87 -12.13 -1.08
CA THR A 55 -5.29 -12.25 -1.44
C THR A 55 -5.55 -11.83 -2.88
N ALA A 56 -4.80 -10.86 -3.40
CA ALA A 56 -4.93 -10.35 -4.75
C ALA A 56 -3.59 -10.44 -5.50
N PRO A 57 -3.10 -11.65 -5.79
CA PRO A 57 -1.76 -11.82 -6.37
C PRO A 57 -1.61 -11.25 -7.79
N ASN A 58 -2.71 -11.05 -8.50
CA ASN A 58 -2.68 -10.51 -9.86
C ASN A 58 -2.80 -8.98 -9.90
N CYS A 59 -3.04 -8.34 -8.75
CA CYS A 59 -3.12 -6.89 -8.65
C CYS A 59 -1.80 -6.34 -8.13
N LYS A 60 -1.47 -5.13 -8.56
CA LYS A 60 -0.36 -4.37 -7.98
C LYS A 60 -0.86 -3.62 -6.77
N ILE A 61 -0.06 -3.58 -5.72
CA ILE A 61 -0.45 -2.95 -4.46
C ILE A 61 0.26 -1.59 -4.33
N LYS A 62 -0.51 -0.55 -4.08
CA LYS A 62 0.02 0.78 -3.77
C LYS A 62 -0.16 1.06 -2.28
N ALA A 63 0.95 1.20 -1.57
CA ALA A 63 0.94 1.56 -0.15
C ALA A 63 0.89 3.09 -0.04
N ALA A 64 -0.07 3.60 0.72
CA ALA A 64 -0.24 5.04 0.92
C ALA A 64 -0.77 5.34 2.31
N GLY A 65 -0.47 6.54 2.80
CA GLY A 65 -0.89 7.01 4.11
C GLY A 65 0.12 6.69 5.19
N GLY A 66 0.62 7.72 5.86
CA GLY A 66 1.53 7.58 6.99
C GLY A 66 2.96 7.16 6.66
N ILE A 67 3.33 7.08 5.39
CA ILE A 67 4.69 6.70 4.98
C ILE A 67 5.56 7.94 4.92
N ARG A 68 6.53 8.05 5.83
CA ARG A 68 7.33 9.26 6.03
C ARG A 68 8.84 9.06 6.04
N THR A 69 9.30 7.83 6.07
CA THR A 69 10.74 7.51 6.15
C THR A 69 11.15 6.51 5.10
N ALA A 70 12.44 6.53 4.74
CA ALA A 70 13.01 5.54 3.82
C ALA A 70 12.85 4.12 4.35
N LYS A 71 13.01 3.94 5.67
CA LYS A 71 12.82 2.63 6.31
C LYS A 71 11.42 2.08 6.05
N GLN A 72 10.39 2.92 6.23
CA GLN A 72 9.01 2.52 5.96
C GLN A 72 8.80 2.13 4.50
N VAL A 73 9.36 2.92 3.56
CA VAL A 73 9.27 2.60 2.14
C VAL A 73 9.86 1.22 1.85
N LEU A 74 11.06 0.95 2.37
CA LEU A 74 11.74 -0.33 2.15
C LEU A 74 10.94 -1.50 2.75
N GLU A 75 10.35 -1.31 3.93
CA GLU A 75 9.51 -2.31 4.57
C GLU A 75 8.25 -2.62 3.75
N MET A 76 7.61 -1.59 3.19
CA MET A 76 6.41 -1.75 2.36
C MET A 76 6.74 -2.48 1.06
N LEU A 77 7.85 -2.13 0.42
CA LEU A 77 8.31 -2.80 -0.80
C LEU A 77 8.63 -4.27 -0.54
N ALA A 78 9.31 -4.55 0.58
CA ALA A 78 9.61 -5.92 0.97
C ALA A 78 8.35 -6.75 1.27
N ALA A 79 7.29 -6.10 1.75
CA ALA A 79 6.02 -6.75 2.03
C ALA A 79 5.19 -7.06 0.76
N GLY A 80 5.53 -6.46 -0.37
CA GLY A 80 4.87 -6.69 -1.64
C GLY A 80 4.26 -5.49 -2.32
N ALA A 81 4.43 -4.28 -1.77
CA ALA A 81 3.97 -3.06 -2.44
C ALA A 81 4.82 -2.81 -3.69
N GLU A 82 4.18 -2.40 -4.75
CA GLU A 82 4.84 -2.09 -6.02
C GLU A 82 4.88 -0.60 -6.29
N ARG A 83 4.06 0.17 -5.57
CA ARG A 83 3.99 1.63 -5.63
C ARG A 83 3.87 2.19 -4.23
N ILE A 84 4.43 3.38 -4.03
CA ILE A 84 4.35 4.10 -2.76
C ILE A 84 3.76 5.48 -3.01
N GLY A 85 2.74 5.83 -2.23
CA GLY A 85 2.18 7.17 -2.20
C GLY A 85 2.55 7.86 -0.90
N THR A 86 3.22 9.00 -0.98
CA THR A 86 3.69 9.74 0.20
C THR A 86 3.77 11.24 -0.09
N SER A 87 3.53 12.05 0.95
CA SER A 87 3.77 13.50 0.91
C SER A 87 5.18 13.87 1.37
N SER A 88 5.98 12.88 1.76
CA SER A 88 7.35 13.06 2.29
C SER A 88 8.44 12.64 1.31
N SER A 89 8.18 12.72 0.00
CA SER A 89 9.08 12.18 -1.03
C SER A 89 10.49 12.76 -0.97
N VAL A 90 10.63 14.08 -0.77
CA VAL A 90 11.95 14.73 -0.71
C VAL A 90 12.76 14.20 0.47
N LYS A 91 12.14 14.13 1.65
CA LYS A 91 12.78 13.59 2.84
C LYS A 91 13.24 12.16 2.64
N ILE A 92 12.37 11.31 2.09
CA ILE A 92 12.64 9.90 1.84
C ILE A 92 13.81 9.74 0.86
N ILE A 93 13.81 10.49 -0.23
CA ILE A 93 14.89 10.44 -1.22
C ILE A 93 16.23 10.84 -0.58
N ASN A 94 16.23 11.87 0.24
CA ASN A 94 17.45 12.31 0.94
C ASN A 94 17.96 11.24 1.90
N GLU A 95 17.07 10.56 2.62
CA GLU A 95 17.45 9.46 3.51
C GLU A 95 18.04 8.29 2.73
N LEU A 96 17.46 7.95 1.58
CA LEU A 96 17.97 6.87 0.72
C LEU A 96 19.36 7.21 0.17
N ARG A 97 19.58 8.44 -0.26
CA ARG A 97 20.89 8.89 -0.73
C ARG A 97 21.95 8.84 0.36
N ALA A 98 21.58 9.25 1.58
CA ALA A 98 22.51 9.18 2.71
C ALA A 98 22.91 7.73 3.04
N GLY A 99 22.00 6.77 2.85
CA GLY A 99 22.28 5.36 3.07
C GLY A 99 23.13 4.68 1.99
N GLN A 100 23.38 5.36 0.88
CA GLN A 100 24.15 4.80 -0.25
C GLN A 100 25.66 5.08 -0.17
N LYS A 101 26.13 5.62 0.91
CA LYS A 101 27.55 5.93 1.07
C LYS A 101 28.41 4.70 1.22
#